data_927a83494637ed9701204cabd5968fab
#
_entry.id   927a83494637ed9701204cabd5968fab
#
_cell.length_a   1.000
_cell.length_b   1.000
_cell.length_c   1.000
_cell.angle_alpha   90.00
_cell.angle_beta   90.00
_cell.angle_gamma   90.00
#
_symmetry.space_group_name_H-M   'P 1'
#
loop_
_entity.id
_entity.type
_entity.pdbx_description
1 polymer ?
#
loop_
_entity_poly.entity_id
_entity_poly.type
_entity_poly.pdbx_seq_one_letter_code
_entity_poly.pdbx_strand_id
1 'polypeptide(L)'
;MNISIITFTENGTKLAEKIRQAFVGTKMEEAKKLGLSLSDWTRQQFAEKNAIVVIGACGIAVRMIAPFVSDKLSDSPVVVADEAGMFVIPLLSGHMGGANELAEQIAGQIGGIPVITTATDVNHTFSVDLFAKKCGLSIYN
;
A
#
# COMPACT_ATOMS: atom_id res chain seq x y z
N MET A 1 5.24 -10.67 8.13
CA MET A 1 3.89 -10.09 7.92
C MET A 1 3.33 -10.63 6.63
N ASN A 2 2.13 -11.18 6.69
CA ASN A 2 1.48 -11.68 5.49
C ASN A 2 0.83 -10.54 4.72
N ILE A 3 0.89 -10.62 3.41
CA ILE A 3 0.36 -9.60 2.50
C ILE A 3 -0.83 -10.19 1.76
N SER A 4 -1.94 -9.46 1.74
CA SER A 4 -3.13 -9.82 0.97
C SER A 4 -3.45 -8.70 -0.02
N ILE A 5 -3.48 -9.04 -1.29
CA ILE A 5 -3.76 -8.09 -2.37
C ILE A 5 -5.18 -8.30 -2.86
N ILE A 6 -5.90 -7.20 -3.07
CA ILE A 6 -7.23 -7.23 -3.71
C ILE A 6 -7.20 -6.38 -4.97
N THR A 7 -7.79 -6.89 -6.04
CA THR A 7 -7.84 -6.21 -7.33
C THR A 7 -9.27 -6.09 -7.82
N PHE A 8 -9.52 -5.13 -8.72
CA PHE A 8 -10.85 -4.84 -9.22
C PHE A 8 -10.90 -4.84 -10.75
N THR A 9 -9.74 -4.83 -11.40
CA THR A 9 -9.62 -4.78 -12.85
C THR A 9 -8.62 -5.82 -13.34
N GLU A 10 -8.67 -6.11 -14.62
CA GLU A 10 -7.73 -7.02 -15.25
C GLU A 10 -6.30 -6.46 -15.18
N ASN A 11 -6.14 -5.15 -15.44
CA ASN A 11 -4.82 -4.52 -15.36
C ASN A 11 -4.29 -4.57 -13.92
N GLY A 12 -5.15 -4.34 -12.94
CA GLY A 12 -4.77 -4.46 -11.53
C GLY A 12 -4.33 -5.87 -11.17
N THR A 13 -4.99 -6.89 -11.72
CA THR A 13 -4.62 -8.28 -11.47
C THR A 13 -3.23 -8.59 -12.05
N LYS A 14 -2.91 -8.07 -13.22
CA LYS A 14 -1.57 -8.22 -13.80
C LYS A 14 -0.49 -7.59 -12.92
N LEU A 15 -0.76 -6.41 -12.40
CA LEU A 15 0.15 -5.74 -11.48
C LEU A 15 0.31 -6.54 -10.18
N ALA A 16 -0.80 -7.03 -9.62
CA ALA A 16 -0.78 -7.84 -8.41
C ALA A 16 0.09 -9.08 -8.57
N GLU A 17 0.06 -9.70 -9.74
CA GLU A 17 0.89 -10.88 -10.00
C GLU A 17 2.38 -10.54 -9.96
N LYS A 18 2.78 -9.40 -10.49
CA LYS A 18 4.17 -8.93 -10.38
C LYS A 18 4.58 -8.74 -8.92
N ILE A 19 3.70 -8.15 -8.12
CA ILE A 19 3.96 -7.94 -6.70
C ILE A 19 4.06 -9.28 -5.98
N ARG A 20 3.13 -10.19 -6.25
CA ARG A 20 3.09 -11.50 -5.61
C ARG A 20 4.36 -12.30 -5.86
N GLN A 21 4.92 -12.21 -7.05
CA GLN A 21 6.17 -12.90 -7.39
C GLN A 21 7.37 -12.38 -6.60
N ALA A 22 7.34 -11.10 -6.21
CA ALA A 22 8.45 -10.48 -5.50
C ALA A 22 8.40 -10.71 -3.98
N PHE A 23 7.24 -11.05 -3.43
CA PHE A 23 7.06 -11.21 -1.98
C PHE A 23 6.47 -12.56 -1.65
N VAL A 24 7.26 -13.44 -1.06
CA VAL A 24 6.85 -14.80 -0.70
C VAL A 24 5.71 -14.76 0.31
N GLY A 25 4.72 -15.64 0.11
CA GLY A 25 3.59 -15.76 1.03
C GLY A 25 2.47 -14.77 0.77
N THR A 26 2.57 -13.99 -0.30
CA THR A 26 1.52 -13.03 -0.66
C THR A 26 0.34 -13.76 -1.29
N LYS A 27 -0.87 -13.41 -0.83
CA LYS A 27 -2.12 -13.89 -1.40
C LYS A 27 -2.74 -12.78 -2.23
N MET A 28 -3.40 -13.13 -3.32
CA MET A 28 -4.12 -12.16 -4.14
C MET A 28 -5.51 -12.68 -4.48
N GLU A 29 -6.47 -11.76 -4.48
CA GLU A 29 -7.87 -12.03 -4.78
C GLU A 29 -8.40 -10.99 -5.73
N GLU A 30 -9.28 -11.41 -6.65
CA GLU A 30 -10.04 -10.48 -7.49
C GLU A 30 -11.37 -10.26 -6.81
N ALA A 31 -11.76 -9.00 -6.61
CA ALA A 31 -12.98 -8.67 -5.88
C ALA A 31 -14.22 -9.36 -6.46
N LYS A 32 -14.34 -9.41 -7.78
CA LYS A 32 -15.48 -10.01 -8.46
C LYS A 32 -15.54 -11.54 -8.35
N LYS A 33 -14.45 -12.17 -7.89
CA LYS A 33 -14.37 -13.63 -7.71
C LYS A 33 -14.33 -14.07 -6.26
N LEU A 34 -14.48 -13.11 -5.31
CA LEU A 34 -14.52 -13.46 -3.90
C LEU A 34 -15.72 -14.34 -3.58
N GLY A 35 -15.51 -15.34 -2.72
CA GLY A 35 -16.60 -16.16 -2.20
C GLY A 35 -17.32 -15.55 -1.01
N LEU A 36 -16.98 -14.32 -0.63
CA LEU A 36 -17.57 -13.58 0.50
C LEU A 36 -17.64 -12.11 0.12
N SER A 37 -18.33 -11.31 0.93
CA SER A 37 -18.42 -9.87 0.66
C SER A 37 -17.06 -9.20 0.83
N LEU A 38 -16.86 -8.09 0.14
CA LEU A 38 -15.63 -7.31 0.29
C LEU A 38 -15.46 -6.82 1.73
N SER A 39 -16.56 -6.47 2.39
CA SER A 39 -16.52 -6.07 3.80
C SER A 39 -16.04 -7.22 4.70
N ASP A 40 -16.55 -8.43 4.49
CA ASP A 40 -16.13 -9.60 5.28
C ASP A 40 -14.67 -9.96 5.01
N TRP A 41 -14.25 -9.86 3.76
CA TRP A 41 -12.84 -10.08 3.41
C TRP A 41 -11.94 -9.09 4.15
N THR A 42 -12.31 -7.80 4.13
CA THR A 42 -11.53 -6.75 4.79
C THR A 42 -11.48 -6.97 6.29
N ARG A 43 -12.62 -7.30 6.92
CA ARG A 43 -12.68 -7.62 8.35
C ARG A 43 -11.71 -8.75 8.69
N GLN A 44 -11.68 -9.78 7.87
CA GLN A 44 -10.81 -10.94 8.08
C GLN A 44 -9.34 -10.52 8.05
N GLN A 45 -8.95 -9.64 7.11
CA GLN A 45 -7.58 -9.18 7.02
C GLN A 45 -7.17 -8.40 8.28
N PHE A 46 -8.05 -7.54 8.77
CA PHE A 46 -7.79 -6.79 10.00
C PHE A 46 -7.69 -7.72 11.21
N ALA A 47 -8.58 -8.73 11.31
CA ALA A 47 -8.55 -9.69 12.41
C ALA A 47 -7.26 -10.50 12.44
N GLU A 48 -6.73 -10.86 11.27
CA GLU A 48 -5.49 -11.62 11.15
C GLU A 48 -4.25 -10.74 11.09
N LYS A 49 -4.42 -9.43 11.13
CA LYS A 49 -3.35 -8.43 11.05
C LYS A 49 -2.48 -8.58 9.80
N ASN A 50 -3.11 -8.94 8.70
CA ASN A 50 -2.42 -9.00 7.42
C ASN A 50 -2.25 -7.59 6.85
N ALA A 51 -1.15 -7.37 6.14
CA ALA A 51 -1.01 -6.14 5.35
C ALA A 51 -1.96 -6.23 4.15
N ILE A 52 -2.65 -5.14 3.86
CA ILE A 52 -3.61 -5.08 2.76
C ILE A 52 -3.03 -4.19 1.66
N VAL A 53 -2.98 -4.72 0.44
CA VAL A 53 -2.62 -3.95 -0.74
C VAL A 53 -3.85 -3.88 -1.63
N VAL A 54 -4.35 -2.67 -1.84
CA VAL A 54 -5.50 -2.43 -2.72
C VAL A 54 -4.99 -1.86 -4.03
N ILE A 55 -5.24 -2.57 -5.13
CA ILE A 55 -4.87 -2.07 -6.45
C ILE A 55 -6.12 -1.45 -7.08
N GLY A 56 -6.20 -0.13 -6.98
CA GLY A 56 -7.35 0.64 -7.43
C GLY A 56 -7.32 2.04 -6.84
N ALA A 57 -8.46 2.73 -6.88
CA ALA A 57 -8.55 4.09 -6.38
C ALA A 57 -8.48 4.14 -4.85
N CYS A 58 -7.85 5.19 -4.32
CA CYS A 58 -7.80 5.42 -2.86
C CYS A 58 -9.20 5.45 -2.23
N GLY A 59 -10.18 6.03 -2.94
CA GLY A 59 -11.55 6.11 -2.43
C GLY A 59 -12.17 4.73 -2.18
N ILE A 60 -11.87 3.77 -3.05
CA ILE A 60 -12.33 2.39 -2.85
C ILE A 60 -11.70 1.82 -1.57
N ALA A 61 -10.40 2.00 -1.40
CA ALA A 61 -9.70 1.52 -0.22
C ALA A 61 -10.24 2.16 1.06
N VAL A 62 -10.49 3.46 1.05
CA VAL A 62 -11.04 4.17 2.21
C VAL A 62 -12.39 3.58 2.61
N ARG A 63 -13.28 3.34 1.64
CA ARG A 63 -14.60 2.76 1.93
C ARG A 63 -14.49 1.33 2.46
N MET A 64 -13.53 0.56 1.96
CA MET A 64 -13.30 -0.80 2.44
C MET A 64 -12.89 -0.83 3.91
N ILE A 65 -11.93 0.00 4.28
CA ILE A 65 -11.30 -0.09 5.60
C ILE A 65 -12.01 0.74 6.68
N ALA A 66 -12.77 1.75 6.31
CA ALA A 66 -13.36 2.70 7.26
C ALA A 66 -14.08 2.03 8.44
N PRO A 67 -14.92 0.98 8.25
CA PRO A 67 -15.61 0.35 9.37
C PRO A 67 -14.68 -0.34 10.38
N PHE A 68 -13.45 -0.64 9.99
CA PHE A 68 -12.52 -1.46 10.77
C PHE A 68 -11.36 -0.67 11.36
N VAL A 69 -11.23 0.60 11.00
CA VAL A 69 -10.15 1.46 11.51
C VAL A 69 -10.43 1.80 12.97
N SER A 70 -9.49 1.53 13.85
CA SER A 70 -9.68 1.78 15.29
C SER A 70 -8.45 2.38 15.96
N ASP A 71 -7.26 1.80 15.76
CA ASP A 71 -6.07 2.19 16.51
C ASP A 71 -4.82 2.04 15.63
N LYS A 72 -4.03 3.09 15.57
CA LYS A 72 -2.80 3.11 14.77
C LYS A 72 -1.79 2.05 15.17
N LEU A 73 -1.87 1.52 16.38
CA LEU A 73 -0.95 0.49 16.87
C LEU A 73 -1.41 -0.94 16.55
N SER A 74 -2.70 -1.12 16.25
CA SER A 74 -3.27 -2.45 16.02
C SER A 74 -3.86 -2.63 14.62
N ASP A 75 -4.16 -1.54 13.92
CA ASP A 75 -4.75 -1.63 12.58
C ASP A 75 -3.76 -2.22 11.58
N SER A 76 -4.28 -2.98 10.63
CA SER A 76 -3.50 -3.51 9.52
C SER A 76 -2.85 -2.38 8.73
N PRO A 77 -1.61 -2.55 8.27
CA PRO A 77 -1.06 -1.61 7.31
C PRO A 77 -1.80 -1.75 5.98
N VAL A 78 -2.17 -0.61 5.40
CA VAL A 78 -2.90 -0.56 4.14
C VAL A 78 -2.13 0.28 3.13
N VAL A 79 -1.89 -0.30 1.97
CA VAL A 79 -1.18 0.34 0.86
C VAL A 79 -2.08 0.31 -0.36
N VAL A 80 -2.10 1.41 -1.10
CA VAL A 80 -2.86 1.53 -2.35
C VAL A 80 -1.88 1.72 -3.50
N ALA A 81 -2.11 0.99 -4.59
CA ALA A 81 -1.38 1.21 -5.84
C ALA A 81 -2.39 1.43 -6.96
N ASP A 82 -2.13 2.38 -7.85
CA ASP A 82 -2.95 2.51 -9.04
C ASP A 82 -2.66 1.34 -9.99
N GLU A 83 -3.60 1.00 -10.85
CA GLU A 83 -3.48 -0.20 -11.70
C GLU A 83 -2.36 -0.12 -12.73
N ALA A 84 -1.85 1.08 -13.03
CA ALA A 84 -0.70 1.26 -13.89
C ALA A 84 0.63 1.12 -13.13
N GLY A 85 0.59 1.05 -11.81
CA GLY A 85 1.79 0.89 -10.99
C GLY A 85 2.65 2.14 -10.91
N MET A 86 2.07 3.32 -11.13
CA MET A 86 2.81 4.58 -11.09
C MET A 86 3.04 5.07 -9.66
N PHE A 87 2.03 4.94 -8.80
CA PHE A 87 2.10 5.46 -7.43
C PHE A 87 1.73 4.36 -6.45
N VAL A 88 2.48 4.31 -5.35
CA VAL A 88 2.23 3.36 -4.27
C VAL A 88 2.11 4.19 -2.99
N ILE A 89 0.93 4.14 -2.37
CA ILE A 89 0.54 5.08 -1.33
C ILE A 89 0.24 4.32 -0.04
N PRO A 90 1.04 4.53 1.04
CA PRO A 90 0.67 3.99 2.35
C PRO A 90 -0.50 4.79 2.91
N LEU A 91 -1.64 4.13 3.04
CA LEU A 91 -2.89 4.79 3.41
C LEU A 91 -3.16 4.74 4.89
N LEU A 92 -2.77 3.68 5.57
CA LEU A 92 -3.04 3.45 6.98
C LEU A 92 -1.87 2.72 7.65
N SER A 93 -1.61 3.06 8.91
CA SER A 93 -0.54 2.44 9.72
C SER A 93 0.84 2.56 9.08
N GLY A 94 1.13 3.77 8.61
CA GLY A 94 2.33 4.05 7.83
C GLY A 94 3.63 3.83 8.57
N HIS A 95 3.76 4.42 9.77
CA HIS A 95 5.01 4.39 10.52
C HIS A 95 5.13 3.13 11.38
N MET A 96 4.27 2.98 12.38
CA MET A 96 4.34 1.88 13.33
C MET A 96 3.91 0.54 12.74
N GLY A 97 2.94 0.55 11.83
CA GLY A 97 2.42 -0.66 11.22
C GLY A 97 3.22 -1.19 10.03
N GLY A 98 4.14 -0.38 9.49
CA GLY A 98 5.01 -0.80 8.39
C GLY A 98 4.49 -0.51 6.99
N ALA A 99 3.40 0.25 6.83
CA ALA A 99 2.86 0.54 5.49
C ALA A 99 3.82 1.38 4.65
N ASN A 100 4.56 2.31 5.27
CA ASN A 100 5.53 3.12 4.55
C ASN A 100 6.64 2.26 3.94
N GLU A 101 7.19 1.36 4.75
CA GLU A 101 8.25 0.46 4.29
C GLU A 101 7.73 -0.48 3.21
N LEU A 102 6.54 -1.03 3.38
CA LEU A 102 5.93 -1.89 2.38
C LEU A 102 5.70 -1.15 1.06
N ALA A 103 5.21 0.10 1.14
CA ALA A 103 5.00 0.91 -0.07
C ALA A 103 6.32 1.16 -0.81
N GLU A 104 7.39 1.45 -0.09
CA GLU A 104 8.71 1.65 -0.69
C GLU A 104 9.22 0.37 -1.36
N GLN A 105 9.04 -0.78 -0.70
CA GLN A 105 9.47 -2.06 -1.25
C GLN A 105 8.68 -2.44 -2.51
N ILE A 106 7.35 -2.25 -2.48
CA ILE A 106 6.50 -2.52 -3.65
C ILE A 106 6.89 -1.58 -4.79
N ALA A 107 7.01 -0.27 -4.52
CA ALA A 107 7.39 0.70 -5.54
C ALA A 107 8.72 0.34 -6.19
N GLY A 108 9.68 -0.10 -5.40
CA GLY A 108 10.97 -0.54 -5.91
C GLY A 108 10.86 -1.72 -6.87
N GLN A 109 9.93 -2.64 -6.62
CA GLN A 109 9.76 -3.82 -7.46
C GLN A 109 9.03 -3.54 -8.76
N ILE A 110 8.09 -2.59 -8.75
CA ILE A 110 7.26 -2.31 -9.93
C ILE A 110 7.67 -1.06 -10.69
N GLY A 111 8.70 -0.36 -10.20
CA GLY A 111 9.16 0.89 -10.84
C GLY A 111 8.23 2.07 -10.57
N GLY A 112 7.47 2.03 -9.47
CA GLY A 112 6.55 3.08 -9.09
C GLY A 112 7.19 4.11 -8.15
N ILE A 113 6.39 5.10 -7.77
CA ILE A 113 6.80 6.17 -6.87
C ILE A 113 6.08 5.97 -5.53
N PRO A 114 6.81 5.78 -4.42
CA PRO A 114 6.17 5.72 -3.11
C PRO A 114 5.79 7.14 -2.67
N VAL A 115 4.56 7.30 -2.18
CA VAL A 115 4.05 8.60 -1.75
C VAL A 115 3.95 8.61 -0.23
N ILE A 116 5.04 8.97 0.42
CA ILE A 116 5.14 8.96 1.88
C ILE A 116 4.73 10.33 2.41
N THR A 117 3.76 10.36 3.32
CA THR A 117 3.20 11.62 3.83
C THR A 117 3.32 11.77 5.34
N THR A 118 3.74 10.73 6.07
CA THR A 118 3.89 10.84 7.51
C THR A 118 5.00 11.83 7.86
N ALA A 119 4.72 12.75 8.79
CA ALA A 119 5.66 13.82 9.12
C ALA A 119 7.00 13.30 9.66
N THR A 120 6.95 12.25 10.46
CA THR A 120 8.15 11.65 11.03
C THR A 120 9.08 11.15 9.93
N ASP A 121 8.54 10.41 8.96
CA ASP A 121 9.33 9.86 7.87
C ASP A 121 9.77 10.93 6.88
N VAL A 122 8.93 11.92 6.63
CA VAL A 122 9.29 13.06 5.78
C VAL A 122 10.47 13.82 6.40
N ASN A 123 10.46 14.04 7.70
CA ASN A 123 11.49 14.84 8.38
C ASN A 123 12.78 14.07 8.66
N HIS A 124 12.73 12.75 8.83
CA HIS A 124 13.89 11.94 9.20
C HIS A 124 14.43 11.10 8.06
N THR A 125 13.56 10.54 7.23
CA THR A 125 13.95 9.66 6.14
C THR A 125 14.07 10.41 4.82
N PHE A 126 13.14 11.32 4.58
CA PHE A 126 13.10 12.14 3.38
C PHE A 126 13.84 13.45 3.65
N SER A 127 15.07 13.58 3.16
CA SER A 127 15.82 14.83 3.29
C SER A 127 15.61 15.69 2.06
N VAL A 128 15.68 17.02 2.25
CA VAL A 128 15.58 17.98 1.15
C VAL A 128 16.74 17.78 0.17
N ASP A 129 17.92 17.49 0.69
CA ASP A 129 19.10 17.23 -0.14
C ASP A 129 18.91 16.00 -1.02
N LEU A 130 18.42 14.92 -0.45
CA LEU A 130 18.18 13.68 -1.18
C LEU A 130 17.10 13.88 -2.24
N PHE A 131 16.02 14.58 -1.88
CA PHE A 131 14.95 14.88 -2.82
C PHE A 131 15.45 15.71 -3.99
N ALA A 132 16.20 16.78 -3.70
CA ALA A 132 16.75 17.63 -4.74
C ALA A 132 17.68 16.84 -5.66
N LYS A 133 18.50 15.96 -5.10
CA LYS A 133 19.39 15.11 -5.89
C LYS A 133 18.63 14.19 -6.82
N LYS A 134 17.56 13.54 -6.33
CA LYS A 134 16.73 12.66 -7.15
C LYS A 134 16.02 13.39 -8.27
N CYS A 135 15.63 14.64 -8.03
CA CYS A 135 14.92 15.46 -9.02
C CYS A 135 15.83 16.27 -9.91
N GLY A 136 17.15 16.21 -9.69
CA GLY A 136 18.11 17.01 -10.43
C GLY A 136 18.03 18.49 -10.10
N LEU A 137 17.57 18.85 -8.91
CA LEU A 137 17.38 20.21 -8.46
C LEU A 137 18.57 20.68 -7.63
N SER A 138 18.77 22.01 -7.59
CA SER A 138 19.72 22.65 -6.70
C SER A 138 18.98 23.17 -5.47
N ILE A 139 19.66 23.15 -4.33
CA ILE A 139 19.11 23.68 -3.08
C ILE A 139 19.71 25.04 -2.81
N TYR A 140 18.86 26.02 -2.57
CA TYR A 140 19.26 27.39 -2.24
C TYR A 140 18.85 27.71 -0.81
N ASN A 141 19.80 28.07 0.00
CA ASN A 141 19.58 28.51 1.37
C ASN A 141 20.36 29.75 1.65
#